data_5f26549ab459de1405063fe10cb7445c
#
_entry.id   5f26549ab459de1405063fe10cb7445c
#
_cell.length_a   1.000
_cell.length_b   1.000
_cell.length_c   1.000
_cell.angle_alpha   90.00
_cell.angle_beta   90.00
_cell.angle_gamma   90.00
#
_symmetry.space_group_name_H-M   'P 1'
#
loop_
_entity.id
_entity.type
_entity.pdbx_description
1 polymer ?
#
loop_
_entity_poly.entity_id
_entity_poly.type
_entity_poly.pdbx_seq_one_letter_code
_entity_poly.pdbx_strand_id
1 'polypeptide(L)'
;VYMYQIDDLVQSLEPKLNNIFGHDNAYKEVTDYYNNNKVKKSANEYTDIFKDKNVIVIHFESLQSFVMNLSFDGREVLPNINKLASEGIFFSNFYPQVGVGTSSDSEFTFSTSLMPSSSGTVFVSYANNYYVSLQKLLKEQGYYTFSMHANNGDFWNRANMHKSLGYDKFYSKNYYEIDEVIGTFGLSDKSFFRQSVSMIKDIAANNEKYMGTLITLTSHVPWSDTDKMGEYNVGYLEDDVMGRYIKALHYSDEALGEFIDGLDKEGLLDNTVLVIYGDHDARISMDSYNLLYNYDSSTGKILTSGDNGYVDVNKYKYALDKSTPYIIWTKDQKFNVKCDTPMGMIDSLPTLGNMLGVSSKYSLGTDIMSIKDGSNMVVFKGGSFLTDRYYYNSQNDEVYSIKNQMIIDIYDKEYIDVRKEKARQILEVSDDIISFDLLKEIVNKK
;
A
#
# COMPACT_ATOMS: atom_id res chain seq x y z
N VAL A 1 -10.43 -11.78 14.15
CA VAL A 1 -10.58 -10.34 13.87
C VAL A 1 -11.01 -9.59 15.14
N TYR A 2 -12.08 -10.02 15.83
CA TYR A 2 -12.52 -9.38 17.08
C TYR A 2 -11.50 -9.48 18.23
N MET A 3 -10.76 -10.59 18.34
CA MET A 3 -9.73 -10.75 19.38
C MET A 3 -8.56 -9.79 19.19
N TYR A 4 -8.14 -9.53 17.95
CA TYR A 4 -7.07 -8.54 17.68
C TYR A 4 -7.47 -7.11 18.07
N GLN A 5 -8.74 -6.73 17.90
CA GLN A 5 -9.21 -5.40 18.30
C GLN A 5 -9.25 -5.20 19.83
N ILE A 6 -9.49 -6.25 20.59
CA ILE A 6 -9.50 -6.20 22.06
C ILE A 6 -8.07 -6.15 22.62
N ASP A 7 -7.16 -6.96 22.09
CA ASP A 7 -5.75 -6.94 22.47
C ASP A 7 -5.09 -5.59 22.13
N ASP A 8 -5.40 -5.01 20.96
CA ASP A 8 -4.94 -3.69 20.58
C ASP A 8 -5.50 -2.58 21.49
N LEU A 9 -6.74 -2.70 21.95
CA LEU A 9 -7.34 -1.76 22.87
C LEU A 9 -6.66 -1.80 24.25
N VAL A 10 -6.34 -2.99 24.76
CA VAL A 10 -5.65 -3.18 26.05
C VAL A 10 -4.21 -2.69 25.97
N GLN A 11 -3.49 -3.01 24.91
CA GLN A 11 -2.11 -2.54 24.69
C GLN A 11 -2.03 -1.02 24.48
N SER A 12 -3.10 -0.38 23.99
CA SER A 12 -3.16 1.07 23.78
C SER A 12 -3.33 1.89 25.06
N LEU A 13 -3.72 1.26 26.16
CA LEU A 13 -3.94 1.94 27.45
C LEU A 13 -2.64 2.14 28.26
N GLU A 14 -1.66 1.26 28.12
CA GLU A 14 -0.39 1.35 28.86
C GLU A 14 0.50 2.55 28.47
N PRO A 15 0.65 2.94 27.18
CA PRO A 15 1.50 4.06 26.78
C PRO A 15 1.00 5.42 27.28
N LYS A 16 -0.29 5.59 27.46
CA LYS A 16 -0.86 6.89 27.91
C LYS A 16 -0.47 7.27 29.33
N LEU A 17 -0.10 6.33 30.16
CA LEU A 17 0.34 6.57 31.55
C LEU A 17 1.81 7.00 31.66
N ASN A 18 2.65 6.65 30.69
CA ASN A 18 4.08 7.03 30.66
C ASN A 18 4.34 8.38 29.96
N ASN A 19 3.31 9.03 29.46
CA ASN A 19 3.41 10.17 28.53
C ASN A 19 3.82 11.52 29.15
N ILE A 20 3.84 11.69 30.47
CA ILE A 20 4.07 13.01 31.08
C ILE A 20 5.56 13.40 31.03
N PHE A 21 6.48 12.45 30.94
CA PHE A 21 7.93 12.69 31.02
C PHE A 21 8.68 12.57 29.70
N GLY A 22 8.07 12.07 28.64
CA GLY A 22 8.69 11.84 27.33
C GLY A 22 8.44 12.93 26.28
N HIS A 23 7.39 13.74 26.46
CA HIS A 23 6.90 14.67 25.44
C HIS A 23 7.98 15.71 24.97
N ASP A 24 8.67 16.35 25.92
CA ASP A 24 9.64 17.41 25.56
C ASP A 24 10.85 16.85 24.81
N ASN A 25 11.30 15.65 25.17
CA ASN A 25 12.37 14.96 24.45
C ASN A 25 11.91 14.57 23.06
N ALA A 26 10.76 13.94 22.93
CA ALA A 26 10.15 13.55 21.65
C ALA A 26 9.94 14.77 20.74
N TYR A 27 9.41 15.87 21.28
CA TYR A 27 9.25 17.12 20.55
C TYR A 27 10.58 17.65 20.00
N LYS A 28 11.63 17.63 20.84
CA LYS A 28 12.95 18.06 20.43
C LYS A 28 13.54 17.13 19.34
N GLU A 29 13.48 15.82 19.52
CA GLU A 29 14.00 14.84 18.57
C GLU A 29 13.29 14.94 17.21
N VAL A 30 11.97 15.05 17.19
CA VAL A 30 11.19 15.21 15.95
C VAL A 30 11.52 16.54 15.26
N THR A 31 11.63 17.65 16.01
CA THR A 31 11.97 18.94 15.42
C THR A 31 13.41 18.97 14.89
N ASP A 32 14.36 18.39 15.62
CA ASP A 32 15.75 18.24 15.18
C ASP A 32 15.83 17.36 13.92
N TYR A 33 15.08 16.25 13.87
CA TYR A 33 15.01 15.41 12.68
C TYR A 33 14.57 16.19 11.44
N TYR A 34 13.46 16.92 11.51
CA TYR A 34 12.97 17.71 10.37
C TYR A 34 13.90 18.88 10.00
N ASN A 35 14.59 19.47 10.97
CA ASN A 35 15.58 20.51 10.69
C ASN A 35 16.82 19.98 9.96
N ASN A 36 17.26 18.77 10.32
CA ASN A 36 18.43 18.12 9.72
C ASN A 36 18.11 17.42 8.39
N ASN A 37 16.88 16.92 8.24
CA ASN A 37 16.42 16.20 7.07
C ASN A 37 15.40 17.02 6.24
N LYS A 38 15.67 18.30 6.02
CA LYS A 38 14.77 19.16 5.23
C LYS A 38 14.51 18.53 3.88
N VAL A 39 13.24 18.24 3.63
CA VAL A 39 12.77 17.77 2.32
C VAL A 39 13.09 18.86 1.30
N LYS A 40 14.12 18.65 0.49
CA LYS A 40 14.40 19.55 -0.64
C LYS A 40 13.34 19.27 -1.70
N LYS A 41 12.47 20.23 -1.93
CA LYS A 41 11.58 20.18 -3.10
C LYS A 41 12.47 20.31 -4.34
N SER A 42 12.87 19.18 -4.92
CA SER A 42 13.57 19.14 -6.20
C SER A 42 12.53 18.96 -7.31
N ALA A 43 12.38 19.97 -8.17
CA ALA A 43 11.60 19.80 -9.38
C ALA A 43 12.27 18.74 -10.27
N ASN A 44 11.46 17.82 -10.79
CA ASN A 44 11.86 16.83 -11.81
C ASN A 44 10.85 16.86 -12.96
N GLU A 45 11.03 16.01 -13.96
CA GLU A 45 10.14 15.96 -15.13
C GLU A 45 8.69 15.60 -14.83
N TYR A 46 8.42 15.01 -13.62
CA TYR A 46 7.08 14.63 -13.17
C TYR A 46 6.43 15.66 -12.24
N THR A 47 7.11 16.75 -11.92
CA THR A 47 6.56 17.79 -11.06
C THR A 47 5.34 18.44 -11.73
N ASP A 48 4.22 18.50 -11.02
CA ASP A 48 2.97 19.15 -11.42
C ASP A 48 2.27 18.51 -12.66
N ILE A 49 2.71 17.35 -13.15
CA ILE A 49 2.13 16.73 -14.37
C ILE A 49 0.66 16.38 -14.24
N PHE A 50 0.18 16.17 -13.00
CA PHE A 50 -1.21 15.85 -12.69
C PHE A 50 -1.91 16.95 -11.89
N LYS A 51 -1.32 18.15 -11.84
CA LYS A 51 -1.92 19.28 -11.15
C LYS A 51 -3.31 19.57 -11.71
N ASP A 52 -4.27 19.79 -10.82
CA ASP A 52 -5.69 20.07 -11.13
C ASP A 52 -6.47 18.90 -11.77
N LYS A 53 -5.88 17.73 -11.95
CA LYS A 53 -6.63 16.52 -12.34
C LYS A 53 -7.38 15.93 -11.14
N ASN A 54 -8.51 15.32 -11.40
CA ASN A 54 -9.18 14.46 -10.42
C ASN A 54 -8.31 13.25 -10.10
N VAL A 55 -8.45 12.70 -8.90
CA VAL A 55 -7.66 11.56 -8.44
C VAL A 55 -8.59 10.47 -7.93
N ILE A 56 -8.42 9.26 -8.44
CA ILE A 56 -9.05 8.06 -7.90
C ILE A 56 -7.95 7.09 -7.48
N VAL A 57 -7.92 6.74 -6.21
CA VAL A 57 -6.97 5.79 -5.63
C VAL A 57 -7.70 4.49 -5.36
N ILE A 58 -7.20 3.40 -5.90
CA ILE A 58 -7.67 2.04 -5.59
C ILE A 58 -6.70 1.42 -4.60
N HIS A 59 -7.15 1.29 -3.37
CA HIS A 59 -6.54 0.50 -2.32
C HIS A 59 -6.96 -0.96 -2.53
N PHE A 60 -6.09 -1.72 -3.17
CA PHE A 60 -6.42 -3.07 -3.63
C PHE A 60 -6.03 -4.10 -2.57
N GLU A 61 -7.00 -4.74 -1.99
CA GLU A 61 -6.85 -5.74 -0.93
C GLU A 61 -5.94 -6.91 -1.35
N SER A 62 -4.88 -7.15 -0.58
CA SER A 62 -3.96 -8.28 -0.69
C SER A 62 -3.32 -8.51 -2.06
N LEU A 63 -3.22 -7.48 -2.92
CA LEU A 63 -2.62 -7.60 -4.25
C LEU A 63 -1.09 -7.59 -4.16
N GLN A 64 -0.44 -8.71 -4.51
CA GLN A 64 1.03 -8.84 -4.53
C GLN A 64 1.60 -8.85 -5.94
N SER A 65 2.83 -8.34 -6.08
CA SER A 65 3.50 -8.20 -7.38
C SER A 65 3.85 -9.52 -8.06
N PHE A 66 4.07 -10.60 -7.31
CA PHE A 66 4.43 -11.90 -7.89
C PHE A 66 3.34 -12.49 -8.78
N VAL A 67 2.08 -12.06 -8.61
CA VAL A 67 0.94 -12.51 -9.43
C VAL A 67 0.88 -11.81 -10.79
N MET A 68 1.57 -10.67 -10.94
CA MET A 68 1.60 -9.93 -12.20
C MET A 68 2.26 -10.77 -13.30
N ASN A 69 1.67 -10.71 -14.50
CA ASN A 69 2.11 -11.48 -15.68
C ASN A 69 2.04 -13.01 -15.51
N LEU A 70 1.45 -13.54 -14.41
CA LEU A 70 1.12 -14.96 -14.35
C LEU A 70 -0.05 -15.27 -15.30
N SER A 71 0.00 -16.46 -15.88
CA SER A 71 -1.08 -16.99 -16.71
C SER A 71 -1.25 -18.49 -16.49
N PHE A 72 -2.48 -18.96 -16.61
CA PHE A 72 -2.83 -20.38 -16.62
C PHE A 72 -3.62 -20.67 -17.90
N ASP A 73 -3.24 -21.72 -18.60
CA ASP A 73 -3.85 -22.10 -19.91
C ASP A 73 -3.92 -20.91 -20.91
N GLY A 74 -2.90 -20.05 -20.90
CA GLY A 74 -2.83 -18.87 -21.77
C GLY A 74 -3.73 -17.70 -21.40
N ARG A 75 -4.46 -17.76 -20.25
CA ARG A 75 -5.21 -16.63 -19.70
C ARG A 75 -4.41 -15.96 -18.58
N GLU A 76 -4.23 -14.65 -18.71
CA GLU A 76 -3.57 -13.87 -17.65
C GLU A 76 -4.42 -13.84 -16.37
N VAL A 77 -3.76 -13.83 -15.21
CA VAL A 77 -4.43 -13.66 -13.92
C VAL A 77 -4.95 -12.22 -13.76
N LEU A 78 -4.13 -11.24 -14.14
CA LEU A 78 -4.37 -9.81 -13.93
C LEU A 78 -4.28 -9.01 -15.25
N PRO A 79 -5.11 -9.29 -16.26
CA PRO A 79 -4.98 -8.64 -17.57
C PRO A 79 -5.17 -7.11 -17.51
N ASN A 80 -6.06 -6.60 -16.66
CA ASN A 80 -6.30 -5.17 -16.54
C ASN A 80 -5.15 -4.47 -15.80
N ILE A 81 -4.70 -5.00 -14.68
CA ILE A 81 -3.55 -4.46 -13.93
C ILE A 81 -2.28 -4.51 -14.77
N ASN A 82 -2.01 -5.61 -15.49
CA ASN A 82 -0.86 -5.72 -16.37
C ASN A 82 -0.88 -4.65 -17.48
N LYS A 83 -2.05 -4.41 -18.08
CA LYS A 83 -2.24 -3.36 -19.09
C LYS A 83 -1.95 -1.98 -18.50
N LEU A 84 -2.54 -1.64 -17.35
CA LEU A 84 -2.34 -0.35 -16.68
C LEU A 84 -0.88 -0.14 -16.30
N ALA A 85 -0.20 -1.16 -15.80
CA ALA A 85 1.22 -1.12 -15.47
C ALA A 85 2.09 -0.88 -16.72
N SER A 86 1.75 -1.48 -17.86
CA SER A 86 2.49 -1.30 -19.11
C SER A 86 2.30 0.08 -19.73
N GLU A 87 1.13 0.69 -19.56
CA GLU A 87 0.79 2.00 -20.14
C GLU A 87 1.13 3.17 -19.21
N GLY A 88 1.11 2.96 -17.91
CA GLY A 88 1.29 3.98 -16.89
C GLY A 88 2.73 4.20 -16.43
N ILE A 89 2.83 4.73 -15.21
CA ILE A 89 4.07 4.77 -14.41
C ILE A 89 3.95 3.63 -13.40
N PHE A 90 4.78 2.60 -13.56
CA PHE A 90 4.77 1.41 -12.72
C PHE A 90 6.00 1.35 -11.83
N PHE A 91 5.79 1.39 -10.51
CA PHE A 91 6.81 1.17 -9.49
C PHE A 91 6.83 -0.32 -9.15
N SER A 92 7.78 -1.05 -9.74
CA SER A 92 7.83 -2.51 -9.70
C SER A 92 8.47 -3.06 -8.41
N ASN A 93 9.12 -2.22 -7.63
CA ASN A 93 9.83 -2.59 -6.41
C ASN A 93 9.25 -1.85 -5.19
N PHE A 94 7.92 -1.88 -5.08
CA PHE A 94 7.15 -1.22 -4.03
C PHE A 94 6.79 -2.19 -2.91
N TYR A 95 6.96 -1.75 -1.67
CA TYR A 95 6.75 -2.57 -0.48
C TYR A 95 5.78 -1.94 0.51
N PRO A 96 4.78 -2.69 0.97
CA PRO A 96 3.93 -2.27 2.08
C PRO A 96 4.75 -2.18 3.37
N GLN A 97 4.47 -1.15 4.17
CA GLN A 97 5.10 -0.92 5.46
C GLN A 97 4.02 -0.96 6.54
N VAL A 98 3.57 -2.16 6.82
CA VAL A 98 2.43 -2.42 7.70
C VAL A 98 2.84 -3.21 8.94
N GLY A 99 2.05 -3.07 9.98
CA GLY A 99 2.14 -3.87 11.20
C GLY A 99 0.87 -4.69 11.43
N VAL A 100 0.35 -4.61 12.65
CA VAL A 100 -0.87 -5.34 13.08
C VAL A 100 -2.11 -4.84 12.35
N GLY A 101 -2.15 -3.55 12.01
CA GLY A 101 -3.29 -2.89 11.37
C GLY A 101 -3.48 -3.23 9.89
N THR A 102 -2.52 -3.95 9.25
CA THR A 102 -2.62 -4.40 7.85
C THR A 102 -3.17 -3.32 6.91
N SER A 103 -4.41 -3.48 6.40
CA SER A 103 -5.03 -2.52 5.48
C SER A 103 -5.15 -1.12 6.08
N SER A 104 -5.49 -0.99 7.38
CA SER A 104 -5.57 0.31 8.05
C SER A 104 -4.20 1.00 8.19
N ASP A 105 -3.13 0.24 8.41
CA ASP A 105 -1.77 0.77 8.41
C ASP A 105 -1.36 1.24 7.01
N SER A 106 -1.76 0.52 5.97
CA SER A 106 -1.53 0.92 4.57
C SER A 106 -2.23 2.25 4.23
N GLU A 107 -3.51 2.38 4.60
CA GLU A 107 -4.25 3.63 4.41
C GLU A 107 -3.56 4.81 5.10
N PHE A 108 -3.07 4.58 6.34
CA PHE A 108 -2.36 5.58 7.11
C PHE A 108 -1.02 5.98 6.47
N THR A 109 -0.19 4.99 6.19
CA THR A 109 1.18 5.19 5.69
C THR A 109 1.18 5.81 4.30
N PHE A 110 0.32 5.34 3.40
CA PHE A 110 0.12 5.91 2.07
C PHE A 110 -0.27 7.39 2.14
N SER A 111 -1.22 7.73 3.03
CA SER A 111 -1.78 9.07 3.11
C SER A 111 -0.88 10.08 3.81
N THR A 112 -0.08 9.65 4.80
CA THR A 112 0.64 10.56 5.71
C THR A 112 2.15 10.55 5.53
N SER A 113 2.72 9.56 4.86
CA SER A 113 4.18 9.34 4.81
C SER A 113 4.80 9.11 6.20
N LEU A 114 4.03 8.58 7.15
CA LEU A 114 4.49 8.13 8.47
C LEU A 114 4.49 6.60 8.51
N MET A 115 5.38 6.03 9.32
CA MET A 115 5.36 4.59 9.61
C MET A 115 4.19 4.26 10.54
N PRO A 116 3.63 3.03 10.50
CA PRO A 116 2.62 2.62 11.46
C PRO A 116 3.18 2.59 12.88
N SER A 117 2.31 2.70 13.88
CA SER A 117 2.71 2.67 15.29
C SER A 117 3.50 1.41 15.65
N SER A 118 4.44 1.53 16.58
CA SER A 118 5.23 0.41 17.11
C SER A 118 4.34 -0.63 17.81
N SER A 119 3.20 -0.19 18.38
CA SER A 119 2.23 -1.05 19.07
C SER A 119 0.80 -0.72 18.67
N GLY A 120 -0.04 -1.74 18.51
CA GLY A 120 -1.44 -1.57 18.11
C GLY A 120 -1.61 -0.99 16.69
N THR A 121 -2.72 -0.33 16.45
CA THR A 121 -3.02 0.33 15.17
C THR A 121 -3.32 1.80 15.35
N VAL A 122 -2.82 2.64 14.45
CA VAL A 122 -3.07 4.09 14.48
C VAL A 122 -4.55 4.40 14.35
N PHE A 123 -5.26 3.66 13.51
CA PHE A 123 -6.69 3.84 13.27
C PHE A 123 -7.55 3.66 14.52
N VAL A 124 -7.17 2.75 15.40
CA VAL A 124 -7.92 2.47 16.64
C VAL A 124 -7.45 3.38 17.77
N SER A 125 -6.14 3.47 17.97
CA SER A 125 -5.56 4.09 19.17
C SER A 125 -5.37 5.60 19.06
N TYR A 126 -5.16 6.12 17.84
CA TYR A 126 -4.73 7.49 17.59
C TYR A 126 -5.58 8.23 16.55
N ALA A 127 -6.83 7.80 16.36
CA ALA A 127 -7.73 8.39 15.38
C ALA A 127 -8.07 9.87 15.63
N ASN A 128 -7.87 10.37 16.85
CA ASN A 128 -8.16 11.77 17.20
C ASN A 128 -6.95 12.70 17.04
N ASN A 129 -5.79 12.17 16.67
CA ASN A 129 -4.59 12.96 16.48
C ASN A 129 -4.67 13.79 15.19
N TYR A 130 -3.84 14.81 15.12
CA TYR A 130 -3.68 15.62 13.92
C TYR A 130 -2.60 15.05 13.01
N TYR A 131 -2.95 14.82 11.76
CA TYR A 131 -2.03 14.35 10.72
C TYR A 131 -2.00 15.31 9.54
N VAL A 132 -0.83 15.48 8.92
CA VAL A 132 -0.72 16.03 7.58
C VAL A 132 -0.87 14.87 6.61
N SER A 133 -1.81 14.97 5.69
CA SER A 133 -2.16 13.90 4.76
C SER A 133 -2.34 14.41 3.34
N LEU A 134 -2.26 13.52 2.35
CA LEU A 134 -2.54 13.84 0.95
C LEU A 134 -3.92 14.49 0.78
N GLN A 135 -4.94 13.96 1.49
CA GLN A 135 -6.31 14.46 1.45
C GLN A 135 -6.38 15.94 1.91
N LYS A 136 -5.75 16.25 3.03
CA LYS A 136 -5.72 17.63 3.56
C LYS A 136 -4.98 18.59 2.62
N LEU A 137 -3.83 18.16 2.08
CA LEU A 137 -3.06 18.96 1.14
C LEU A 137 -3.85 19.26 -0.14
N LEU A 138 -4.61 18.27 -0.66
CA LEU A 138 -5.46 18.48 -1.82
C LEU A 138 -6.69 19.34 -1.49
N LYS A 139 -7.27 19.22 -0.29
CA LYS A 139 -8.34 20.13 0.15
C LYS A 139 -7.91 21.58 0.17
N GLU A 140 -6.68 21.89 0.56
CA GLU A 140 -6.10 23.24 0.49
C GLU A 140 -6.02 23.76 -0.95
N GLN A 141 -6.04 22.85 -1.94
CA GLN A 141 -6.10 23.17 -3.37
C GLN A 141 -7.55 23.14 -3.94
N GLY A 142 -8.56 23.04 -3.09
CA GLY A 142 -9.96 23.07 -3.49
C GLY A 142 -10.57 21.72 -3.90
N TYR A 143 -9.93 20.60 -3.58
CA TYR A 143 -10.49 19.28 -3.84
C TYR A 143 -11.55 18.89 -2.82
N TYR A 144 -12.65 18.31 -3.30
CA TYR A 144 -13.55 17.51 -2.46
C TYR A 144 -12.95 16.12 -2.28
N THR A 145 -12.88 15.64 -1.05
CA THR A 145 -12.21 14.37 -0.72
C THR A 145 -13.17 13.35 -0.15
N PHE A 146 -13.13 12.13 -0.64
CA PHE A 146 -14.00 11.07 -0.16
C PHE A 146 -13.31 9.71 -0.14
N SER A 147 -13.88 8.80 0.64
CA SER A 147 -13.50 7.39 0.65
C SER A 147 -14.71 6.50 0.48
N MET A 148 -14.53 5.33 -0.11
CA MET A 148 -15.56 4.34 -0.40
C MET A 148 -15.10 2.96 0.05
N HIS A 149 -15.93 2.26 0.84
CA HIS A 149 -15.67 0.89 1.26
C HIS A 149 -16.96 0.24 1.69
N ALA A 150 -17.42 -0.77 0.95
CA ALA A 150 -18.71 -1.43 1.18
C ALA A 150 -18.71 -2.39 2.40
N ASN A 151 -18.06 -1.99 3.48
CA ASN A 151 -18.02 -2.66 4.76
C ASN A 151 -18.50 -1.73 5.89
N ASN A 152 -18.69 -2.29 7.08
CA ASN A 152 -19.09 -1.50 8.26
C ASN A 152 -18.06 -0.38 8.52
N GLY A 153 -18.58 0.84 8.68
CA GLY A 153 -17.75 2.03 8.92
C GLY A 153 -16.96 1.99 10.23
N ASP A 154 -17.41 1.20 11.20
CA ASP A 154 -16.71 1.03 12.49
C ASP A 154 -15.54 0.03 12.40
N PHE A 155 -15.48 -0.78 11.35
CA PHE A 155 -14.39 -1.72 11.15
C PHE A 155 -13.07 -0.95 10.97
N TRP A 156 -12.06 -1.29 11.74
CA TRP A 156 -10.82 -0.51 11.89
C TRP A 156 -11.03 0.93 12.36
N ASN A 157 -12.18 1.27 12.93
CA ASN A 157 -12.49 2.66 13.31
C ASN A 157 -12.37 3.67 12.14
N ARG A 158 -12.62 3.22 10.92
CA ARG A 158 -12.45 4.02 9.70
C ARG A 158 -13.26 5.31 9.71
N ALA A 159 -14.49 5.25 10.21
CA ALA A 159 -15.35 6.45 10.25
C ALA A 159 -14.71 7.64 10.99
N ASN A 160 -13.99 7.40 12.08
CA ASN A 160 -13.26 8.43 12.81
C ASN A 160 -11.94 8.77 12.14
N MET A 161 -11.16 7.76 11.76
CA MET A 161 -9.82 7.99 11.22
C MET A 161 -9.85 8.66 9.85
N HIS A 162 -10.78 8.31 8.96
CA HIS A 162 -10.95 8.97 7.66
C HIS A 162 -11.26 10.46 7.82
N LYS A 163 -12.06 10.83 8.83
CA LYS A 163 -12.28 12.24 9.17
C LYS A 163 -10.97 12.92 9.58
N SER A 164 -10.15 12.28 10.42
CA SER A 164 -8.86 12.83 10.86
C SER A 164 -7.83 12.91 9.73
N LEU A 165 -7.87 11.99 8.76
CA LEU A 165 -7.08 12.05 7.53
C LEU A 165 -7.56 13.16 6.57
N GLY A 166 -8.75 13.72 6.77
CA GLY A 166 -9.22 14.86 6.00
C GLY A 166 -10.23 14.52 4.91
N TYR A 167 -10.77 13.31 4.86
CA TYR A 167 -11.90 13.04 3.96
C TYR A 167 -13.13 13.83 4.36
N ASP A 168 -13.79 14.47 3.41
CA ASP A 168 -15.06 15.17 3.60
C ASP A 168 -16.19 14.19 3.84
N LYS A 169 -16.12 13.02 3.19
CA LYS A 169 -17.14 11.98 3.33
C LYS A 169 -16.58 10.57 3.19
N PHE A 170 -17.11 9.67 4.02
CA PHE A 170 -16.90 8.23 3.93
C PHE A 170 -18.21 7.53 3.54
N TYR A 171 -18.20 6.88 2.39
CA TYR A 171 -19.29 6.05 1.89
C TYR A 171 -19.06 4.61 2.32
N SER A 172 -19.57 4.26 3.51
CA SER A 172 -19.50 2.91 4.07
C SER A 172 -20.64 2.01 3.53
N LYS A 173 -20.75 0.78 4.04
CA LYS A 173 -21.77 -0.20 3.67
C LYS A 173 -23.18 0.37 3.53
N ASN A 174 -23.56 1.34 4.37
CA ASN A 174 -24.92 1.90 4.39
C ASN A 174 -25.28 2.71 3.12
N TYR A 175 -24.33 3.00 2.27
CA TYR A 175 -24.52 3.70 1.01
C TYR A 175 -24.66 2.74 -0.19
N TYR A 176 -24.57 1.43 0.05
CA TYR A 176 -24.60 0.40 -0.99
C TYR A 176 -25.81 -0.50 -0.81
N GLU A 177 -26.40 -0.93 -1.92
CA GLU A 177 -27.30 -2.06 -1.96
C GLU A 177 -26.47 -3.35 -1.90
N ILE A 178 -26.77 -4.23 -0.94
CA ILE A 178 -26.04 -5.49 -0.76
C ILE A 178 -26.71 -6.56 -1.64
N ASP A 179 -26.46 -6.48 -2.94
CA ASP A 179 -27.07 -7.32 -3.97
C ASP A 179 -26.23 -8.55 -4.35
N GLU A 180 -24.91 -8.53 -4.08
CA GLU A 180 -24.01 -9.65 -4.35
C GLU A 180 -22.96 -9.77 -3.25
N VAL A 181 -22.95 -10.89 -2.53
CA VAL A 181 -22.00 -11.14 -1.44
C VAL A 181 -21.03 -12.26 -1.83
N ILE A 182 -19.73 -11.94 -1.81
CA ILE A 182 -18.65 -12.89 -1.99
C ILE A 182 -17.69 -12.76 -0.79
N GLY A 183 -17.34 -13.91 -0.20
CA GLY A 183 -16.51 -13.96 0.98
C GLY A 183 -17.23 -13.57 2.27
N THR A 184 -16.46 -13.35 3.32
CA THR A 184 -16.99 -13.18 4.69
C THR A 184 -17.37 -11.72 5.00
N PHE A 185 -16.87 -10.76 4.22
CA PHE A 185 -16.88 -9.36 4.65
C PHE A 185 -17.92 -8.47 3.96
N GLY A 186 -18.56 -8.92 2.91
CA GLY A 186 -19.67 -8.14 2.37
C GLY A 186 -19.80 -8.12 0.85
N LEU A 187 -20.09 -6.94 0.31
CA LEU A 187 -20.37 -6.72 -1.10
C LEU A 187 -19.20 -7.12 -1.99
N SER A 188 -19.47 -7.79 -3.10
CA SER A 188 -18.46 -8.15 -4.10
C SER A 188 -17.82 -6.90 -4.74
N ASP A 189 -16.58 -7.02 -5.21
CA ASP A 189 -15.88 -5.90 -5.86
C ASP A 189 -16.58 -5.49 -7.16
N LYS A 190 -17.20 -6.42 -7.92
CA LYS A 190 -17.98 -6.06 -9.11
C LYS A 190 -19.18 -5.18 -8.77
N SER A 191 -19.97 -5.55 -7.77
CA SER A 191 -21.10 -4.73 -7.33
C SER A 191 -20.65 -3.43 -6.69
N PHE A 192 -19.60 -3.47 -5.84
CA PHE A 192 -19.00 -2.30 -5.23
C PHE A 192 -18.59 -1.24 -6.28
N PHE A 193 -17.82 -1.64 -7.27
CA PHE A 193 -17.37 -0.74 -8.32
C PHE A 193 -18.51 -0.24 -9.20
N ARG A 194 -19.44 -1.11 -9.59
CA ARG A 194 -20.61 -0.71 -10.39
C ARG A 194 -21.42 0.39 -9.71
N GLN A 195 -21.71 0.24 -8.41
CA GLN A 195 -22.44 1.24 -7.63
C GLN A 195 -21.61 2.50 -7.40
N SER A 196 -20.28 2.36 -7.21
CA SER A 196 -19.37 3.48 -7.01
C SER A 196 -19.29 4.39 -8.22
N VAL A 197 -19.36 3.89 -9.45
CA VAL A 197 -19.39 4.72 -10.68
C VAL A 197 -20.52 5.75 -10.62
N SER A 198 -21.74 5.34 -10.25
CA SER A 198 -22.89 6.25 -10.12
C SER A 198 -22.66 7.32 -9.06
N MET A 199 -22.11 6.94 -7.89
CA MET A 199 -21.81 7.89 -6.82
C MET A 199 -20.71 8.88 -7.23
N ILE A 200 -19.68 8.42 -7.93
CA ILE A 200 -18.59 9.30 -8.42
C ILE A 200 -19.13 10.28 -9.48
N LYS A 201 -20.06 9.85 -10.34
CA LYS A 201 -20.72 10.72 -11.29
C LYS A 201 -21.46 11.87 -10.60
N ASP A 202 -22.20 11.55 -9.52
CA ASP A 202 -22.90 12.56 -8.72
C ASP A 202 -21.93 13.50 -8.00
N ILE A 203 -20.78 12.99 -7.51
CA ILE A 203 -19.72 13.81 -6.91
C ILE A 203 -19.13 14.74 -7.95
N ALA A 204 -18.79 14.25 -9.13
CA ALA A 204 -18.23 15.03 -10.23
C ALA A 204 -19.17 16.13 -10.71
N ALA A 205 -20.48 15.89 -10.72
CA ALA A 205 -21.47 16.88 -11.08
C ALA A 205 -21.54 18.08 -10.11
N ASN A 206 -21.10 17.90 -8.86
CA ASN A 206 -21.18 18.90 -7.81
C ASN A 206 -19.81 19.46 -7.37
N ASN A 207 -18.71 18.95 -7.89
CA ASN A 207 -17.36 19.34 -7.48
C ASN A 207 -16.45 19.44 -8.70
N GLU A 208 -15.78 20.57 -8.86
CA GLU A 208 -14.85 20.81 -9.96
C GLU A 208 -13.63 19.88 -9.89
N LYS A 209 -13.13 19.66 -8.68
CA LYS A 209 -12.00 18.78 -8.41
C LYS A 209 -12.32 17.83 -7.26
N TYR A 210 -11.96 16.57 -7.41
CA TYR A 210 -12.15 15.58 -6.36
C TYR A 210 -10.99 14.59 -6.26
N MET A 211 -10.84 14.04 -5.05
CA MET A 211 -9.95 12.92 -4.78
C MET A 211 -10.74 11.87 -3.99
N GLY A 212 -10.81 10.67 -4.54
CA GLY A 212 -11.48 9.54 -3.89
C GLY A 212 -10.55 8.34 -3.67
N THR A 213 -10.68 7.66 -2.54
CA THR A 213 -10.04 6.37 -2.27
C THR A 213 -11.09 5.28 -2.20
N LEU A 214 -10.96 4.26 -3.04
CA LEU A 214 -11.84 3.09 -3.08
C LEU A 214 -11.08 1.88 -2.54
N ILE A 215 -11.66 1.20 -1.56
CA ILE A 215 -11.05 0.07 -0.85
C ILE A 215 -11.79 -1.20 -1.25
N THR A 216 -11.12 -2.12 -1.96
CA THR A 216 -11.66 -3.40 -2.40
C THR A 216 -11.78 -4.42 -1.27
N LEU A 217 -12.46 -5.52 -1.49
CA LEU A 217 -12.77 -6.48 -0.42
C LEU A 217 -12.73 -7.95 -0.83
N THR A 218 -13.07 -8.30 -2.08
CA THR A 218 -13.28 -9.70 -2.49
C THR A 218 -12.02 -10.55 -2.40
N SER A 219 -10.84 -9.95 -2.62
CA SER A 219 -9.54 -10.64 -2.50
C SER A 219 -9.05 -10.84 -1.07
N HIS A 220 -9.86 -10.50 -0.05
CA HIS A 220 -9.54 -10.75 1.35
C HIS A 220 -9.65 -12.24 1.72
N VAL A 221 -8.66 -12.72 2.51
CA VAL A 221 -8.69 -14.07 3.11
C VAL A 221 -10.02 -14.30 3.87
N PRO A 222 -10.63 -15.51 3.83
CA PRO A 222 -10.06 -16.84 3.50
C PRO A 222 -10.30 -17.34 2.07
N TRP A 223 -10.84 -16.58 1.16
CA TRP A 223 -11.14 -16.98 -0.24
C TRP A 223 -12.01 -18.24 -0.32
N SER A 224 -13.10 -18.29 0.45
CA SER A 224 -13.95 -19.48 0.58
C SER A 224 -14.97 -19.64 -0.54
N ASP A 225 -15.36 -18.55 -1.21
CA ASP A 225 -16.46 -18.50 -2.17
C ASP A 225 -15.97 -18.44 -3.62
N THR A 226 -14.92 -19.20 -3.95
CA THR A 226 -14.31 -19.17 -5.30
C THR A 226 -15.27 -19.67 -6.39
N ASP A 227 -16.25 -20.47 -6.06
CA ASP A 227 -17.35 -20.91 -6.94
C ASP A 227 -18.25 -19.75 -7.42
N LYS A 228 -18.33 -18.66 -6.65
CA LYS A 228 -19.06 -17.44 -7.01
C LYS A 228 -18.23 -16.45 -7.83
N MET A 229 -16.93 -16.68 -7.98
CA MET A 229 -15.99 -15.76 -8.64
C MET A 229 -15.87 -16.00 -10.17
N GLY A 230 -16.67 -16.91 -10.73
CA GLY A 230 -16.57 -17.33 -12.12
C GLY A 230 -15.51 -18.43 -12.34
N GLU A 231 -15.40 -18.88 -13.59
CA GLU A 231 -14.49 -19.95 -13.96
C GLU A 231 -13.11 -19.41 -14.33
N TYR A 232 -12.12 -19.72 -13.52
CA TYR A 232 -10.70 -19.50 -13.82
C TYR A 232 -9.90 -20.73 -13.41
N ASN A 233 -9.27 -21.39 -14.40
CA ASN A 233 -8.47 -22.58 -14.18
C ASN A 233 -7.08 -22.17 -13.61
N VAL A 234 -6.73 -22.70 -12.43
CA VAL A 234 -5.43 -22.50 -11.80
C VAL A 234 -4.55 -23.75 -11.85
N GLY A 235 -4.99 -24.78 -12.60
CA GLY A 235 -4.23 -26.01 -12.85
C GLY A 235 -3.87 -26.73 -11.57
N TYR A 236 -2.57 -26.99 -11.38
CA TYR A 236 -2.02 -27.70 -10.23
C TYR A 236 -2.23 -27.01 -8.86
N LEU A 237 -2.70 -25.78 -8.85
CA LEU A 237 -3.01 -25.02 -7.63
C LEU A 237 -4.48 -25.14 -7.20
N GLU A 238 -5.30 -25.95 -7.87
CA GLU A 238 -6.75 -26.02 -7.62
C GLU A 238 -7.12 -26.31 -6.18
N ASP A 239 -6.37 -27.22 -5.55
CA ASP A 239 -6.60 -27.63 -4.15
C ASP A 239 -5.77 -26.80 -3.14
N ASP A 240 -4.92 -25.89 -3.59
CA ASP A 240 -4.06 -25.07 -2.74
C ASP A 240 -4.70 -23.71 -2.41
N VAL A 241 -4.31 -23.14 -1.28
CA VAL A 241 -4.72 -21.78 -0.88
C VAL A 241 -4.25 -20.72 -1.89
N MET A 242 -3.10 -20.92 -2.52
CA MET A 242 -2.58 -20.06 -3.58
C MET A 242 -3.54 -20.02 -4.78
N GLY A 243 -4.12 -21.14 -5.17
CA GLY A 243 -5.11 -21.20 -6.26
C GLY A 243 -6.37 -20.39 -5.92
N ARG A 244 -6.90 -20.52 -4.69
CA ARG A 244 -8.06 -19.73 -4.25
C ARG A 244 -7.74 -18.22 -4.22
N TYR A 245 -6.58 -17.83 -3.75
CA TYR A 245 -6.11 -16.46 -3.77
C TYR A 245 -6.01 -15.91 -5.21
N ILE A 246 -5.41 -16.66 -6.13
CA ILE A 246 -5.28 -16.28 -7.55
C ILE A 246 -6.66 -16.10 -8.20
N LYS A 247 -7.61 -17.01 -7.94
CA LYS A 247 -9.00 -16.87 -8.43
C LYS A 247 -9.66 -15.58 -7.91
N ALA A 248 -9.48 -15.25 -6.63
CA ALA A 248 -10.02 -14.03 -6.05
C ALA A 248 -9.40 -12.77 -6.66
N LEU A 249 -8.09 -12.77 -6.91
CA LEU A 249 -7.43 -11.65 -7.59
C LEU A 249 -7.89 -11.52 -9.04
N HIS A 250 -8.06 -12.62 -9.77
CA HIS A 250 -8.60 -12.59 -11.14
C HIS A 250 -9.99 -11.93 -11.18
N TYR A 251 -10.89 -12.35 -10.27
CA TYR A 251 -12.21 -11.75 -10.12
C TYR A 251 -12.15 -10.24 -9.83
N SER A 252 -11.28 -9.84 -8.91
CA SER A 252 -11.13 -8.41 -8.54
C SER A 252 -10.48 -7.59 -9.66
N ASP A 253 -9.59 -8.18 -10.46
CA ASP A 253 -9.04 -7.54 -11.66
C ASP A 253 -10.10 -7.34 -12.75
N GLU A 254 -10.98 -8.34 -12.98
CA GLU A 254 -12.15 -8.17 -13.87
C GLU A 254 -13.06 -7.05 -13.37
N ALA A 255 -13.32 -7.00 -12.05
CA ALA A 255 -14.13 -5.93 -11.44
C ALA A 255 -13.50 -4.55 -11.65
N LEU A 256 -12.17 -4.45 -11.55
CA LEU A 256 -11.43 -3.21 -11.84
C LEU A 256 -11.56 -2.82 -13.32
N GLY A 257 -11.47 -3.78 -14.25
CA GLY A 257 -11.68 -3.53 -15.67
C GLY A 257 -13.07 -2.97 -15.97
N GLU A 258 -14.11 -3.59 -15.42
CA GLU A 258 -15.51 -3.14 -15.53
C GLU A 258 -15.70 -1.73 -14.93
N PHE A 259 -15.01 -1.42 -13.83
CA PHE A 259 -15.02 -0.10 -13.20
C PHE A 259 -14.41 0.98 -14.09
N ILE A 260 -13.25 0.70 -14.67
CA ILE A 260 -12.57 1.62 -15.59
C ILE A 260 -13.45 1.89 -16.82
N ASP A 261 -14.04 0.85 -17.40
CA ASP A 261 -14.97 0.97 -18.54
C ASP A 261 -16.20 1.79 -18.14
N GLY A 262 -16.73 1.59 -16.93
CA GLY A 262 -17.84 2.36 -16.38
C GLY A 262 -17.50 3.85 -16.20
N LEU A 263 -16.34 4.17 -15.66
CA LEU A 263 -15.87 5.55 -15.54
C LEU A 263 -15.66 6.20 -16.91
N ASP A 264 -15.09 5.45 -17.85
CA ASP A 264 -14.85 5.96 -19.21
C ASP A 264 -16.15 6.27 -19.95
N LYS A 265 -17.14 5.36 -19.87
CA LYS A 265 -18.46 5.56 -20.45
C LYS A 265 -19.18 6.82 -19.95
N GLU A 266 -18.95 7.18 -18.69
CA GLU A 266 -19.49 8.41 -18.08
C GLU A 266 -18.60 9.65 -18.31
N GLY A 267 -17.49 9.53 -19.05
CA GLY A 267 -16.55 10.61 -19.31
C GLY A 267 -15.71 11.04 -18.08
N LEU A 268 -15.71 10.24 -17.02
CA LEU A 268 -15.05 10.55 -15.76
C LEU A 268 -13.53 10.36 -15.81
N LEU A 269 -13.01 9.61 -16.79
CA LEU A 269 -11.57 9.39 -16.96
C LEU A 269 -10.84 10.49 -17.72
N ASP A 270 -11.54 11.36 -18.44
CA ASP A 270 -10.92 12.34 -19.36
C ASP A 270 -10.01 13.34 -18.63
N ASN A 271 -10.26 13.61 -17.34
CA ASN A 271 -9.43 14.46 -16.50
C ASN A 271 -9.10 13.80 -15.15
N THR A 272 -8.85 12.49 -15.14
CA THR A 272 -8.63 11.73 -13.91
C THR A 272 -7.32 10.96 -13.95
N VAL A 273 -6.57 11.03 -12.85
CA VAL A 273 -5.44 10.15 -12.53
C VAL A 273 -5.96 8.96 -11.73
N LEU A 274 -5.70 7.77 -12.22
CA LEU A 274 -5.98 6.52 -11.52
C LEU A 274 -4.69 6.03 -10.85
N VAL A 275 -4.73 5.83 -9.54
CA VAL A 275 -3.63 5.29 -8.74
C VAL A 275 -4.07 3.95 -8.17
N ILE A 276 -3.28 2.90 -8.37
CA ILE A 276 -3.58 1.56 -7.86
C ILE A 276 -2.40 1.08 -7.07
N TYR A 277 -2.63 0.58 -5.87
CA TYR A 277 -1.59 -0.06 -5.08
C TYR A 277 -2.14 -1.26 -4.29
N GLY A 278 -1.31 -2.30 -4.16
CA GLY A 278 -1.60 -3.40 -3.24
C GLY A 278 -1.31 -2.98 -1.80
N ASP A 279 -2.21 -3.28 -0.88
CA ASP A 279 -2.12 -2.80 0.49
C ASP A 279 -1.16 -3.60 1.36
N HIS A 280 -1.15 -4.91 1.26
CA HIS A 280 -0.25 -5.81 1.99
C HIS A 280 -0.18 -7.20 1.37
N ASP A 281 0.68 -8.06 1.91
CA ASP A 281 0.79 -9.46 1.52
C ASP A 281 -0.41 -10.31 1.99
N ALA A 282 -0.75 -11.31 1.21
CA ALA A 282 -1.87 -12.22 1.47
C ALA A 282 -1.61 -13.25 2.59
N ARG A 283 -0.40 -13.23 3.19
CA ARG A 283 0.03 -14.15 4.27
C ARG A 283 -0.09 -15.64 3.92
N ILE A 284 0.17 -15.97 2.67
CA ILE A 284 0.20 -17.34 2.16
C ILE A 284 1.50 -18.00 2.65
N SER A 285 1.47 -19.31 2.92
CA SER A 285 2.62 -20.05 3.43
C SER A 285 3.75 -20.19 2.41
N MET A 286 4.98 -20.36 2.88
CA MET A 286 6.13 -20.67 2.02
C MET A 286 5.94 -21.95 1.21
N ASP A 287 5.21 -22.94 1.72
CA ASP A 287 4.92 -24.19 1.01
C ASP A 287 4.07 -23.96 -0.24
N SER A 288 3.08 -23.05 -0.17
CA SER A 288 2.28 -22.67 -1.35
C SER A 288 3.09 -21.89 -2.37
N TYR A 289 4.02 -21.02 -1.94
CA TYR A 289 4.99 -20.40 -2.85
C TYR A 289 5.94 -21.41 -3.49
N ASN A 290 6.41 -22.39 -2.71
CA ASN A 290 7.24 -23.47 -3.24
C ASN A 290 6.48 -24.28 -4.30
N LEU A 291 5.22 -24.60 -4.08
CA LEU A 291 4.35 -25.23 -5.07
C LEU A 291 4.21 -24.37 -6.32
N LEU A 292 3.95 -23.08 -6.17
CA LEU A 292 3.80 -22.13 -7.30
C LEU A 292 5.06 -22.08 -8.18
N TYR A 293 6.24 -21.94 -7.55
CA TYR A 293 7.49 -21.71 -8.30
C TYR A 293 8.15 -22.98 -8.80
N ASN A 294 7.94 -24.13 -8.13
CA ASN A 294 8.71 -25.34 -8.38
C ASN A 294 7.89 -26.49 -8.95
N TYR A 295 6.61 -26.31 -9.23
CA TYR A 295 5.85 -27.38 -9.90
C TYR A 295 6.23 -27.49 -11.37
N ASP A 296 6.74 -28.66 -11.77
CA ASP A 296 7.04 -29.00 -13.15
C ASP A 296 5.86 -29.77 -13.77
N SER A 297 5.12 -29.08 -14.64
CA SER A 297 3.94 -29.64 -15.31
C SER A 297 4.29 -30.79 -16.28
N SER A 298 5.53 -30.87 -16.75
CA SER A 298 5.97 -31.94 -17.67
C SER A 298 6.17 -33.26 -16.94
N THR A 299 6.55 -33.22 -15.68
CA THR A 299 6.80 -34.42 -14.86
C THR A 299 5.75 -34.66 -13.78
N GLY A 300 4.93 -33.64 -13.48
CA GLY A 300 3.97 -33.67 -12.36
C GLY A 300 4.65 -33.66 -10.98
N LYS A 301 5.89 -33.21 -10.88
CA LYS A 301 6.67 -33.21 -9.63
C LYS A 301 7.07 -31.80 -9.22
N ILE A 302 7.35 -31.63 -7.95
CA ILE A 302 7.95 -30.41 -7.40
C ILE A 302 9.46 -30.54 -7.55
N LEU A 303 10.09 -29.54 -8.21
CA LEU A 303 11.54 -29.43 -8.33
C LEU A 303 12.20 -29.31 -6.95
N THR A 304 13.40 -29.87 -6.83
CA THR A 304 14.23 -29.83 -5.64
C THR A 304 15.58 -29.20 -5.91
N SER A 305 16.33 -28.89 -4.86
CA SER A 305 17.68 -28.34 -4.98
C SER A 305 18.57 -29.23 -5.88
N GLY A 306 19.10 -28.66 -6.94
CA GLY A 306 19.89 -29.34 -7.97
C GLY A 306 19.12 -29.59 -9.29
N ASP A 307 17.82 -29.51 -9.31
CA ASP A 307 17.02 -29.57 -10.53
C ASP A 307 17.14 -28.24 -11.31
N ASN A 308 17.13 -28.35 -12.63
CA ASN A 308 17.15 -27.16 -13.47
C ASN A 308 15.84 -26.37 -13.33
N GLY A 309 15.96 -25.07 -13.08
CA GLY A 309 14.80 -24.20 -12.87
C GLY A 309 14.27 -24.16 -11.43
N TYR A 310 14.89 -24.90 -10.48
CA TYR A 310 14.54 -24.82 -9.08
C TYR A 310 14.69 -23.39 -8.52
N VAL A 311 13.68 -22.92 -7.80
CA VAL A 311 13.67 -21.66 -7.07
C VAL A 311 13.74 -21.91 -5.57
N ASP A 312 14.79 -21.43 -4.91
CA ASP A 312 14.93 -21.54 -3.46
C ASP A 312 13.96 -20.59 -2.75
N VAL A 313 12.82 -21.12 -2.30
CA VAL A 313 11.82 -20.37 -1.53
C VAL A 313 12.25 -20.32 -0.06
N ASN A 314 13.27 -19.53 0.22
CA ASN A 314 13.74 -19.28 1.57
C ASN A 314 13.08 -18.04 2.19
N LYS A 315 13.40 -17.73 3.46
CA LYS A 315 12.82 -16.59 4.21
C LYS A 315 13.04 -15.23 3.53
N TYR A 316 14.10 -15.07 2.75
CA TYR A 316 14.42 -13.83 2.04
C TYR A 316 13.62 -13.69 0.75
N LYS A 317 13.55 -14.75 -0.06
CA LYS A 317 12.65 -14.80 -1.22
C LYS A 317 11.21 -14.52 -0.79
N TYR A 318 10.77 -15.17 0.28
CA TYR A 318 9.44 -14.95 0.86
C TYR A 318 9.23 -13.49 1.31
N ALA A 319 10.24 -12.87 1.95
CA ALA A 319 10.15 -11.46 2.36
C ALA A 319 10.10 -10.50 1.15
N LEU A 320 10.86 -10.79 0.08
CA LEU A 320 10.87 -9.98 -1.14
C LEU A 320 9.58 -10.15 -1.96
N ASP A 321 8.97 -11.33 -1.95
CA ASP A 321 7.69 -11.60 -2.62
C ASP A 321 6.49 -10.90 -1.95
N LYS A 322 6.67 -10.28 -0.79
CA LYS A 322 5.67 -9.39 -0.16
C LYS A 322 5.51 -8.05 -0.87
N SER A 323 6.32 -7.77 -1.88
CA SER A 323 6.14 -6.57 -2.72
C SER A 323 4.75 -6.53 -3.34
N THR A 324 4.22 -5.32 -3.49
CA THR A 324 2.92 -5.06 -4.10
C THR A 324 3.10 -4.10 -5.28
N PRO A 325 2.23 -4.11 -6.29
CA PRO A 325 2.33 -3.14 -7.36
C PRO A 325 1.88 -1.75 -6.91
N TYR A 326 2.52 -0.71 -7.47
CA TYR A 326 2.08 0.67 -7.39
C TYR A 326 2.08 1.25 -8.81
N ILE A 327 0.91 1.67 -9.28
CA ILE A 327 0.68 2.07 -10.66
C ILE A 327 -0.01 3.43 -10.67
N ILE A 328 0.48 4.36 -11.50
CA ILE A 328 -0.19 5.64 -11.79
C ILE A 328 -0.51 5.66 -13.28
N TRP A 329 -1.76 5.83 -13.61
CA TRP A 329 -2.24 5.75 -14.99
C TRP A 329 -3.23 6.88 -15.30
N THR A 330 -3.22 7.35 -16.54
CA THR A 330 -4.22 8.25 -17.10
C THR A 330 -4.67 7.76 -18.47
N LYS A 331 -5.92 8.01 -18.82
CA LYS A 331 -6.46 7.65 -20.14
C LYS A 331 -5.83 8.45 -21.28
N ASP A 332 -5.53 9.73 -21.04
CA ASP A 332 -5.09 10.69 -22.07
C ASP A 332 -3.60 10.58 -22.42
N GLN A 333 -2.79 9.94 -21.56
CA GLN A 333 -1.35 9.82 -21.78
C GLN A 333 -0.82 8.44 -21.40
N LYS A 334 -0.08 7.83 -22.34
CA LYS A 334 0.70 6.63 -22.07
C LYS A 334 2.13 7.02 -21.70
N PHE A 335 2.50 6.72 -20.45
CA PHE A 335 3.85 7.00 -19.92
C PHE A 335 4.84 5.91 -20.31
N ASN A 336 4.43 4.63 -20.22
CA ASN A 336 5.27 3.45 -20.45
C ASN A 336 6.58 3.50 -19.61
N VAL A 337 6.47 3.91 -18.36
CA VAL A 337 7.59 4.06 -17.42
C VAL A 337 7.56 2.95 -16.39
N LYS A 338 8.67 2.24 -16.27
CA LYS A 338 8.92 1.30 -15.18
C LYS A 338 10.02 1.83 -14.28
N CYS A 339 9.73 1.98 -12.99
CA CYS A 339 10.67 2.41 -11.96
C CYS A 339 10.98 1.22 -11.04
N ASP A 340 12.23 0.75 -11.07
CA ASP A 340 12.71 -0.38 -10.26
C ASP A 340 13.42 0.06 -8.96
N THR A 341 13.48 1.37 -8.68
CA THR A 341 14.02 1.90 -7.41
C THR A 341 13.20 1.36 -6.24
N PRO A 342 13.84 0.81 -5.19
CA PRO A 342 13.12 0.39 -4.00
C PRO A 342 12.24 1.52 -3.46
N MET A 343 10.96 1.27 -3.27
CA MET A 343 9.97 2.24 -2.83
C MET A 343 9.18 1.68 -1.66
N GLY A 344 9.14 2.39 -0.55
CA GLY A 344 8.26 2.08 0.55
C GLY A 344 6.94 2.84 0.45
N MET A 345 5.93 2.42 1.19
CA MET A 345 4.63 3.08 1.17
C MET A 345 4.69 4.53 1.71
N ILE A 346 5.63 4.84 2.60
CA ILE A 346 5.89 6.24 3.05
C ILE A 346 6.34 7.16 1.91
N ASP A 347 6.87 6.62 0.82
CA ASP A 347 7.31 7.37 -0.35
C ASP A 347 6.14 7.78 -1.26
N SER A 348 4.92 7.26 -1.02
CA SER A 348 3.74 7.51 -1.85
C SER A 348 3.31 8.99 -1.80
N LEU A 349 3.19 9.57 -0.60
CA LEU A 349 2.80 10.98 -0.46
C LEU A 349 3.80 11.93 -1.12
N PRO A 350 5.13 11.86 -0.90
CA PRO A 350 6.06 12.75 -1.57
C PRO A 350 6.12 12.54 -3.09
N THR A 351 6.00 11.30 -3.57
CA THR A 351 6.04 10.99 -5.01
C THR A 351 4.77 11.46 -5.73
N LEU A 352 3.61 10.99 -5.30
CA LEU A 352 2.32 11.36 -5.90
C LEU A 352 2.01 12.84 -5.65
N GLY A 353 2.31 13.35 -4.45
CA GLY A 353 2.11 14.75 -4.10
C GLY A 353 2.88 15.70 -5.02
N ASN A 354 4.15 15.40 -5.33
CA ASN A 354 4.94 16.18 -6.28
C ASN A 354 4.29 16.22 -7.68
N MET A 355 3.75 15.09 -8.14
CA MET A 355 3.03 15.02 -9.43
C MET A 355 1.72 15.82 -9.42
N LEU A 356 1.06 15.91 -8.27
CA LEU A 356 -0.20 16.65 -8.06
C LEU A 356 0.00 18.12 -7.66
N GLY A 357 1.24 18.58 -7.51
CA GLY A 357 1.55 19.95 -7.12
C GLY A 357 1.41 20.25 -5.62
N VAL A 358 1.38 19.23 -4.76
CA VAL A 358 1.35 19.38 -3.31
C VAL A 358 2.57 18.72 -2.65
N SER A 359 2.94 19.21 -1.47
CA SER A 359 4.08 18.64 -0.74
C SER A 359 3.92 18.81 0.76
N SER A 360 4.48 17.90 1.53
CA SER A 360 4.59 18.02 2.98
C SER A 360 6.05 17.99 3.39
N LYS A 361 6.46 18.97 4.19
CA LYS A 361 7.78 18.98 4.82
C LYS A 361 7.90 17.98 5.98
N TYR A 362 6.80 17.36 6.35
CA TYR A 362 6.69 16.36 7.42
C TYR A 362 6.69 14.93 6.91
N SER A 363 6.86 14.72 5.60
CA SER A 363 7.03 13.38 5.03
C SER A 363 8.33 12.73 5.53
N LEU A 364 8.26 11.46 5.92
CA LEU A 364 9.44 10.64 6.24
C LEU A 364 9.97 9.91 5.01
N GLY A 365 9.14 9.78 3.98
CA GLY A 365 9.51 9.22 2.68
C GLY A 365 10.15 10.23 1.73
N THR A 366 10.49 9.74 0.56
CA THR A 366 11.19 10.48 -0.51
C THR A 366 10.39 10.44 -1.81
N ASP A 367 10.44 11.50 -2.62
CA ASP A 367 9.96 11.45 -4.00
C ASP A 367 10.88 10.55 -4.83
N ILE A 368 10.39 9.37 -5.18
CA ILE A 368 11.16 8.35 -5.89
C ILE A 368 11.61 8.82 -7.28
N MET A 369 10.79 9.65 -7.96
CA MET A 369 11.15 10.18 -9.27
C MET A 369 12.26 11.23 -9.22
N SER A 370 12.64 11.70 -8.04
CA SER A 370 13.81 12.58 -7.85
C SER A 370 15.13 11.83 -7.70
N ILE A 371 15.09 10.49 -7.54
CA ILE A 371 16.26 9.66 -7.33
C ILE A 371 16.84 9.23 -8.67
N LYS A 372 18.09 9.64 -8.94
CA LYS A 372 18.74 9.38 -10.25
C LYS A 372 19.56 8.10 -10.31
N ASP A 373 20.08 7.68 -9.17
CA ASP A 373 21.00 6.52 -9.05
C ASP A 373 20.28 5.22 -8.67
N GLY A 374 18.95 5.24 -8.55
CA GLY A 374 18.14 4.10 -8.15
C GLY A 374 18.26 3.72 -6.67
N SER A 375 19.00 4.52 -5.87
CA SER A 375 19.22 4.23 -4.46
C SER A 375 18.10 4.78 -3.58
N ASN A 376 17.42 3.91 -2.85
CA ASN A 376 16.50 4.28 -1.77
C ASN A 376 16.56 3.20 -0.69
N MET A 377 15.98 3.49 0.46
CA MET A 377 15.88 2.54 1.55
C MET A 377 14.42 2.41 1.99
N VAL A 378 13.90 1.20 1.90
CA VAL A 378 12.60 0.82 2.46
C VAL A 378 12.82 0.28 3.86
N VAL A 379 12.26 0.94 4.86
CA VAL A 379 12.31 0.52 6.27
C VAL A 379 11.08 -0.29 6.60
N PHE A 380 11.25 -1.45 7.22
CA PHE A 380 10.15 -2.27 7.72
C PHE A 380 9.98 -2.10 9.22
N LYS A 381 8.77 -2.34 9.72
CA LYS A 381 8.50 -2.42 11.15
C LYS A 381 9.44 -3.44 11.79
N GLY A 382 10.13 -3.07 12.85
CA GLY A 382 11.15 -3.92 13.49
C GLY A 382 12.59 -3.63 13.05
N GLY A 383 12.82 -2.66 12.14
CA GLY A 383 14.16 -2.16 11.81
C GLY A 383 14.89 -2.93 10.71
N SER A 384 14.29 -3.95 10.11
CA SER A 384 14.78 -4.52 8.86
C SER A 384 14.64 -3.49 7.73
N PHE A 385 15.49 -3.57 6.70
CA PHE A 385 15.39 -2.66 5.56
C PHE A 385 15.83 -3.31 4.25
N LEU A 386 15.34 -2.76 3.15
CA LEU A 386 15.71 -3.12 1.79
C LEU A 386 16.32 -1.90 1.08
N THR A 387 17.37 -2.16 0.29
CA THR A 387 17.96 -1.21 -0.65
C THR A 387 18.09 -1.86 -2.03
N ASP A 388 18.61 -1.16 -3.01
CA ASP A 388 18.99 -1.71 -4.31
C ASP A 388 20.07 -2.82 -4.23
N ARG A 389 20.85 -2.85 -3.11
CA ARG A 389 21.98 -3.76 -2.92
C ARG A 389 21.71 -4.90 -1.97
N TYR A 390 21.04 -4.60 -0.84
CA TYR A 390 20.94 -5.50 0.29
C TYR A 390 19.53 -5.51 0.91
N TYR A 391 19.13 -6.67 1.42
CA TYR A 391 18.10 -6.81 2.42
C TYR A 391 18.77 -7.11 3.77
N TYR A 392 18.56 -6.24 4.75
CA TYR A 392 19.03 -6.44 6.12
C TYR A 392 17.90 -6.98 6.98
N ASN A 393 18.14 -8.10 7.65
CA ASN A 393 17.20 -8.69 8.61
C ASN A 393 17.64 -8.36 10.05
N SER A 394 16.89 -7.48 10.71
CA SER A 394 17.19 -7.04 12.08
C SER A 394 17.05 -8.13 13.13
N GLN A 395 16.18 -9.13 12.90
CA GLN A 395 15.97 -10.20 13.88
C GLN A 395 17.17 -11.13 14.04
N ASN A 396 17.89 -11.40 12.96
CA ASN A 396 19.02 -12.32 12.94
C ASN A 396 20.37 -11.61 12.72
N ASP A 397 20.36 -10.27 12.55
CA ASP A 397 21.54 -9.48 12.16
C ASP A 397 22.23 -10.01 10.90
N GLU A 398 21.44 -10.39 9.89
CA GLU A 398 21.90 -10.99 8.64
C GLU A 398 21.78 -10.02 7.47
N VAL A 399 22.74 -10.07 6.56
CA VAL A 399 22.72 -9.33 5.29
C VAL A 399 22.54 -10.28 4.12
N TYR A 400 21.49 -10.04 3.34
CA TYR A 400 21.20 -10.78 2.11
C TYR A 400 21.53 -9.91 0.91
N SER A 401 22.33 -10.44 -0.02
CA SER A 401 22.67 -9.78 -1.28
C SER A 401 21.53 -9.94 -2.28
N ILE A 402 20.96 -8.83 -2.74
CA ILE A 402 19.91 -8.84 -3.79
C ILE A 402 20.46 -9.40 -5.09
N LYS A 403 21.69 -9.01 -5.46
CA LYS A 403 22.34 -9.47 -6.70
C LYS A 403 22.64 -10.97 -6.70
N ASN A 404 23.15 -11.51 -5.59
CA ASN A 404 23.59 -12.89 -5.49
C ASN A 404 22.50 -13.82 -4.95
N GLN A 405 21.38 -13.27 -4.46
CA GLN A 405 20.25 -13.99 -3.86
C GLN A 405 20.66 -14.96 -2.74
N MET A 406 21.60 -14.53 -1.89
CA MET A 406 22.13 -15.32 -0.79
C MET A 406 22.56 -14.45 0.39
N ILE A 407 22.63 -15.06 1.58
CA ILE A 407 23.27 -14.45 2.76
C ILE A 407 24.75 -14.30 2.50
N ILE A 408 25.31 -13.17 2.91
CA ILE A 408 26.72 -12.85 2.76
C ILE A 408 27.33 -12.40 4.09
N ASP A 409 28.57 -12.85 4.34
CA ASP A 409 29.36 -12.44 5.51
C ASP A 409 30.30 -11.25 5.21
N ILE A 410 30.57 -11.01 3.92
CA ILE A 410 31.47 -9.94 3.47
C ILE A 410 30.64 -8.89 2.74
N TYR A 411 30.46 -7.73 3.38
CA TYR A 411 29.71 -6.60 2.86
C TYR A 411 30.29 -5.28 3.37
N ASP A 412 29.83 -4.17 2.81
CA ASP A 412 30.13 -2.83 3.26
C ASP A 412 29.44 -2.56 4.60
N LYS A 413 30.21 -2.74 5.70
CA LYS A 413 29.69 -2.63 7.06
C LYS A 413 29.25 -1.20 7.39
N GLU A 414 30.03 -0.20 6.97
CA GLU A 414 29.68 1.21 7.20
C GLU A 414 28.36 1.57 6.50
N TYR A 415 28.18 1.08 5.25
CA TYR A 415 26.91 1.24 4.51
C TYR A 415 25.71 0.68 5.28
N ILE A 416 25.86 -0.49 5.89
CA ILE A 416 24.79 -1.15 6.67
C ILE A 416 24.57 -0.39 7.99
N ASP A 417 25.62 -0.05 8.72
CA ASP A 417 25.51 0.61 10.05
C ASP A 417 24.83 1.99 9.95
N VAL A 418 25.18 2.78 8.93
CA VAL A 418 24.51 4.07 8.65
C VAL A 418 23.00 3.87 8.39
N ARG A 419 22.64 2.80 7.70
CA ARG A 419 21.23 2.51 7.39
C ARG A 419 20.44 1.94 8.55
N LYS A 420 21.07 1.14 9.41
CA LYS A 420 20.50 0.72 10.70
C LYS A 420 20.09 1.94 11.53
N GLU A 421 20.98 2.91 11.65
CA GLU A 421 20.71 4.14 12.40
C GLU A 421 19.59 4.97 11.76
N LYS A 422 19.60 5.13 10.43
CA LYS A 422 18.54 5.84 9.72
C LYS A 422 17.19 5.14 9.87
N ALA A 423 17.16 3.79 9.80
CA ALA A 423 15.95 3.02 10.01
C ALA A 423 15.38 3.22 11.43
N ARG A 424 16.25 3.17 12.46
CA ARG A 424 15.88 3.45 13.84
C ARG A 424 15.25 4.84 13.98
N GLN A 425 15.91 5.87 13.45
CA GLN A 425 15.44 7.26 13.51
C GLN A 425 14.06 7.44 12.84
N ILE A 426 13.83 6.86 11.67
CA ILE A 426 12.54 6.94 10.97
C ILE A 426 11.42 6.32 11.81
N LEU A 427 11.68 5.16 12.41
CA LEU A 427 10.69 4.46 13.24
C LEU A 427 10.40 5.23 14.54
N GLU A 428 11.42 5.71 15.23
CA GLU A 428 11.27 6.47 16.48
C GLU A 428 10.56 7.81 16.24
N VAL A 429 10.98 8.57 15.24
CA VAL A 429 10.35 9.86 14.90
C VAL A 429 8.88 9.67 14.54
N SER A 430 8.55 8.64 13.76
CA SER A 430 7.16 8.35 13.43
C SER A 430 6.34 7.98 14.67
N ASP A 431 6.88 7.13 15.52
CA ASP A 431 6.19 6.67 16.73
C ASP A 431 5.98 7.81 17.74
N ASP A 432 6.96 8.69 17.90
CA ASP A 432 6.86 9.91 18.73
C ASP A 432 5.80 10.88 18.20
N ILE A 433 5.77 11.11 16.88
CA ILE A 433 4.73 11.94 16.26
C ILE A 433 3.34 11.42 16.58
N ILE A 434 3.15 10.11 16.47
CA ILE A 434 1.87 9.45 16.70
C ILE A 434 1.53 9.44 18.20
N SER A 435 2.45 8.99 19.03
CA SER A 435 2.21 8.80 20.48
C SER A 435 1.91 10.09 21.22
N PHE A 436 2.52 11.20 20.79
CA PHE A 436 2.39 12.51 21.46
C PHE A 436 1.58 13.55 20.68
N ASP A 437 0.98 13.21 19.55
CA ASP A 437 0.23 14.14 18.65
C ASP A 437 1.07 15.38 18.26
N LEU A 438 2.37 15.19 18.01
CA LEU A 438 3.33 16.28 17.88
C LEU A 438 3.09 17.19 16.67
N LEU A 439 2.53 16.67 15.58
CA LEU A 439 2.23 17.49 14.39
C LEU A 439 1.21 18.57 14.68
N LYS A 440 0.26 18.32 15.60
CA LYS A 440 -0.70 19.34 16.03
C LYS A 440 -0.01 20.55 16.66
N GLU A 441 1.01 20.31 17.47
CA GLU A 441 1.78 21.36 18.12
C GLU A 441 2.76 22.05 17.15
N ILE A 442 3.51 21.26 16.36
CA ILE A 442 4.53 21.75 15.42
C ILE A 442 3.91 22.61 14.31
N VAL A 443 2.71 22.25 13.82
CA VAL A 443 2.01 23.00 12.78
C VAL A 443 1.42 24.30 13.31
N ASN A 444 0.89 24.29 14.53
CA ASN A 444 0.20 25.44 15.13
C ASN A 444 1.16 26.50 15.74
N LYS A 445 2.41 26.17 16.00
CA LYS A 445 3.43 27.12 16.52
C LYS A 445 4.04 28.04 15.44
N LYS A 446 3.48 28.04 14.25
CA LYS A 446 3.82 28.98 13.17
C LYS A 446 2.78 30.04 13.03
#